data_ddea349c21d2ae20ad56daa10a405ad8
#
_entry.id   ddea349c21d2ae20ad56daa10a405ad8
#
_cell.length_a   1.000
_cell.length_b   1.000
_cell.length_c   1.000
_cell.angle_alpha   90.00
_cell.angle_beta   90.00
_cell.angle_gamma   90.00
#
_symmetry.space_group_name_H-M   'P 1'
#
loop_
_entity.id
_entity.type
_entity.pdbx_description
1 polymer ?
#
loop_
_entity_poly.entity_id
_entity_poly.type
_entity_poly.pdbx_seq_one_letter_code
_entity_poly.pdbx_strand_id
1 'polypeptide(L)'
;MSVYKKFARKVHMKMSRWGGDWEIMFYGGKVYDVEVGPRKYSVVDELGEKHTYNSSYEFFLYFHDVEETRDIIIKDLLEND
;
A
#
# COMPACT_ATOMS: atom_id res chain seq x y z
N MET A 1 -19.02 7.92 3.35
CA MET A 1 -18.84 6.66 2.60
C MET A 1 -17.38 6.37 2.38
N SER A 2 -16.99 5.13 2.58
CA SER A 2 -15.62 4.72 2.29
C SER A 2 -15.44 4.48 0.79
N VAL A 3 -14.28 4.82 0.28
CA VAL A 3 -13.91 4.60 -1.11
C VAL A 3 -12.71 3.65 -1.13
N TYR A 4 -12.71 2.69 -2.03
CA TYR A 4 -11.58 1.79 -2.20
C TYR A 4 -10.69 2.30 -3.32
N LYS A 5 -9.38 2.40 -3.05
CA LYS A 5 -8.37 2.76 -4.04
C LYS A 5 -7.27 1.72 -4.03
N LYS A 6 -6.53 1.65 -5.11
CA LYS A 6 -5.41 0.72 -5.24
C LYS A 6 -4.10 1.43 -4.93
N PHE A 7 -3.32 0.82 -4.05
CA PHE A 7 -2.00 1.31 -3.66
C PHE A 7 -1.00 0.17 -3.74
N ALA A 8 0.20 0.48 -4.16
CA ALA A 8 1.29 -0.49 -4.22
C ALA A 8 2.15 -0.39 -2.96
N ARG A 9 2.50 -1.53 -2.39
CA ARG A 9 3.37 -1.59 -1.21
C ARG A 9 4.81 -1.31 -1.64
N LYS A 10 5.51 -0.46 -0.88
CA LYS A 10 6.88 -0.07 -1.19
C LYS A 10 7.89 -1.17 -0.91
N VAL A 11 7.74 -1.83 0.22
CA VAL A 11 8.67 -2.86 0.68
C VAL A 11 7.92 -4.06 1.25
N HIS A 12 8.60 -5.20 1.34
CA HIS A 12 8.04 -6.35 2.03
C HIS A 12 7.89 -6.07 3.52
N MET A 13 6.79 -6.52 4.10
CA MET A 13 6.60 -6.50 5.53
C MET A 13 6.46 -7.93 6.02
N LYS A 14 7.33 -8.32 6.93
CA LYS A 14 7.35 -9.67 7.49
C LYS A 14 7.11 -9.61 8.98
N MET A 15 6.48 -10.65 9.50
CA MET A 15 6.24 -10.79 10.93
C MET A 15 6.50 -12.22 11.35
N SER A 16 7.24 -12.39 12.45
CA SER A 16 7.42 -13.70 13.06
C SER A 16 6.26 -13.96 14.01
N ARG A 17 5.56 -15.07 13.80
CA ARG A 17 4.48 -15.51 14.68
C ARG A 17 4.94 -16.70 15.50
N TRP A 18 4.62 -16.66 16.79
CA TRP A 18 4.81 -17.79 17.71
C TRP A 18 6.25 -18.28 17.80
N GLY A 19 7.22 -17.35 17.65
CA GLY A 19 8.64 -17.67 17.78
C GLY A 19 9.18 -18.62 16.72
N GLY A 20 8.44 -18.76 15.61
CA GLY A 20 8.81 -19.65 14.52
C GLY A 20 9.20 -18.92 13.24
N ASP A 21 8.65 -19.38 12.14
CA ASP A 21 8.96 -18.85 10.82
C ASP A 21 8.42 -17.47 10.56
N TRP A 22 9.12 -16.71 9.72
CA TRP A 22 8.68 -15.39 9.29
C TRP A 22 7.60 -15.54 8.22
N GLU A 23 6.47 -14.87 8.43
CA GLU A 23 5.39 -14.81 7.46
C GLU A 23 5.35 -13.43 6.81
N ILE A 24 5.04 -13.41 5.52
CA ILE A 24 4.95 -12.14 4.78
C ILE A 24 3.55 -11.58 4.95
N MET A 25 3.45 -10.41 5.56
CA MET A 25 2.20 -9.69 5.74
C MET A 25 1.86 -8.86 4.50
N PHE A 26 2.86 -8.26 3.88
CA PHE A 26 2.71 -7.49 2.63
C PHE A 26 3.89 -7.74 1.73
N TYR A 27 3.61 -7.94 0.43
CA TYR A 27 4.65 -8.07 -0.58
C TYR A 27 5.01 -6.70 -1.16
N GLY A 28 6.30 -6.36 -1.18
CA GLY A 28 6.77 -5.16 -1.86
C GLY A 28 6.46 -5.21 -3.35
N GLY A 29 5.92 -4.14 -3.90
CA GLY A 29 5.53 -4.07 -5.29
C GLY A 29 4.14 -4.61 -5.61
N LYS A 30 3.51 -5.32 -4.69
CA LYS A 30 2.16 -5.82 -4.91
C LYS A 30 1.13 -4.72 -4.66
N VAL A 31 0.05 -4.74 -5.44
CA VAL A 31 -1.05 -3.78 -5.34
C VAL A 31 -2.13 -4.34 -4.40
N TYR A 32 -2.61 -3.49 -3.50
CA TYR A 32 -3.65 -3.82 -2.53
C TYR A 32 -4.82 -2.86 -2.64
N ASP A 33 -6.03 -3.38 -2.40
CA ASP A 33 -7.22 -2.54 -2.29
C ASP A 33 -7.26 -1.94 -0.88
N VAL A 34 -7.28 -0.62 -0.82
CA VAL A 34 -7.25 0.13 0.44
C VAL A 34 -8.54 0.90 0.61
N GLU A 35 -9.19 0.73 1.74
CA GLU A 35 -10.37 1.50 2.10
C GLU A 35 -9.92 2.88 2.60
N VAL A 36 -10.30 3.93 1.86
CA VAL A 36 -9.93 5.31 2.19
C VAL A 36 -11.10 5.99 2.87
N GLY A 37 -10.92 6.32 4.12
CA GLY A 37 -11.89 7.11 4.89
C GLY A 37 -11.46 8.56 5.03
N PRO A 38 -12.26 9.38 5.73
CA PRO A 38 -11.96 10.83 5.86
C PRO A 38 -10.61 11.13 6.51
N ARG A 39 -10.13 10.27 7.40
CA ARG A 39 -8.86 10.47 8.10
C ARG A 39 -8.12 9.18 8.34
N LYS A 40 -8.44 8.13 7.60
CA LYS A 40 -7.81 6.83 7.81
C LYS A 40 -7.72 6.04 6.53
N TYR A 41 -6.73 5.18 6.48
CA TYR A 41 -6.51 4.22 5.41
C TYR A 41 -6.50 2.83 6.03
N SER A 42 -7.30 1.91 5.49
CA SER A 42 -7.38 0.55 6.01
C SER A 42 -7.07 -0.44 4.90
N VAL A 43 -6.21 -1.41 5.17
CA VAL A 43 -5.80 -2.41 4.21
C VAL A 43 -5.71 -3.77 4.90
N VAL A 44 -6.14 -4.82 4.19
CA VAL A 44 -6.05 -6.19 4.70
C VAL A 44 -4.77 -6.81 4.16
N ASP A 45 -3.97 -7.41 5.04
CA ASP A 45 -2.71 -8.03 4.65
C ASP A 45 -2.90 -9.43 4.05
N GLU A 46 -1.80 -10.07 3.67
CA GLU A 46 -1.84 -11.42 3.08
C GLU A 46 -2.35 -12.48 4.06
N LEU A 47 -2.29 -12.19 5.35
CA LEU A 47 -2.74 -13.09 6.40
C LEU A 47 -4.20 -12.87 6.80
N GLY A 48 -4.86 -11.89 6.17
CA GLY A 48 -6.25 -11.57 6.46
C GLY A 48 -6.47 -10.59 7.61
N GLU A 49 -5.41 -9.98 8.13
CA GLU A 49 -5.51 -8.99 9.21
C GLU A 49 -5.65 -7.58 8.66
N LYS A 50 -6.52 -6.80 9.25
CA LYS A 50 -6.76 -5.42 8.84
C LYS A 50 -5.81 -4.47 9.56
N HIS A 51 -5.12 -3.64 8.79
CA HIS A 51 -4.25 -2.59 9.29
C HIS A 51 -4.85 -1.24 8.99
N THR A 52 -4.94 -0.39 10.01
CA THR A 52 -5.49 0.95 9.88
C THR A 52 -4.42 2.00 10.18
N TYR A 53 -4.27 2.95 9.26
CA TYR A 53 -3.36 4.08 9.41
C TYR A 53 -4.20 5.35 9.61
N ASN A 54 -3.93 6.07 10.68
CA ASN A 54 -4.72 7.25 11.06
C ASN A 54 -4.20 8.56 10.46
N SER A 55 -3.18 8.47 9.63
CA SER A 55 -2.52 9.62 9.03
C SER A 55 -2.09 9.27 7.61
N SER A 56 -2.32 10.17 6.66
CA SER A 56 -1.86 9.99 5.29
C SER A 56 -0.34 9.94 5.22
N TYR A 57 0.34 10.72 6.05
CA TYR A 57 1.80 10.71 6.12
C TYR A 57 2.33 9.33 6.47
N GLU A 58 1.77 8.71 7.52
CA GLU A 58 2.16 7.38 7.95
C GLU A 58 1.86 6.32 6.89
N PHE A 59 0.69 6.41 6.25
CA PHE A 59 0.30 5.49 5.19
C PHE A 59 1.26 5.57 3.99
N PHE A 60 1.58 6.78 3.54
CA PHE A 60 2.43 6.98 2.37
C PHE A 60 3.91 6.67 2.61
N LEU A 61 4.31 6.43 3.85
CA LEU A 61 5.63 5.87 4.13
C LEU A 61 5.77 4.44 3.57
N TYR A 62 4.67 3.72 3.44
CA TYR A 62 4.66 2.31 3.07
C TYR A 62 3.98 1.99 1.75
N PHE A 63 3.18 2.90 1.22
CA PHE A 63 2.40 2.67 0.01
C PHE A 63 2.54 3.80 -1.01
N HIS A 64 2.40 3.45 -2.30
CA HIS A 64 2.34 4.40 -3.41
C HIS A 64 0.95 4.39 -4.01
N ASP A 65 0.47 5.54 -4.45
CA ASP A 65 -0.73 5.61 -5.28
C ASP A 65 -0.37 5.07 -6.68
N VAL A 66 -1.06 4.03 -7.10
CA VAL A 66 -0.80 3.39 -8.40
C VAL A 66 -1.09 4.33 -9.56
N GLU A 67 -2.15 5.13 -9.44
CA GLU A 67 -2.54 6.09 -10.49
C GLU A 67 -1.51 7.20 -10.64
N GLU A 68 -1.03 7.77 -9.53
CA GLU A 68 0.02 8.78 -9.55
C GLU A 68 1.31 8.26 -10.17
N THR A 69 1.72 7.05 -9.79
CA THR A 69 2.91 6.43 -10.32
C THR A 69 2.81 6.24 -11.83
N ARG A 70 1.64 5.79 -12.29
CA ARG A 70 1.39 5.60 -13.72
C ARG A 70 1.45 6.93 -14.48
N ASP A 71 0.83 7.97 -13.94
CA ASP A 71 0.81 9.30 -14.54
C ASP A 71 2.21 9.90 -14.63
N ILE A 72 3.03 9.73 -13.60
CA ILE A 72 4.41 10.20 -13.59
C ILE A 72 5.23 9.50 -14.69
N ILE A 73 5.08 8.19 -14.83
CA ILE A 73 5.78 7.41 -15.86
C ILE A 73 5.37 7.87 -17.27
N ILE A 74 4.08 8.07 -17.50
CA ILE A 74 3.57 8.54 -18.79
C ILE A 74 4.11 9.92 -19.12
N LYS A 75 4.13 10.83 -18.14
CA LYS A 75 4.66 12.17 -18.29
C LYS A 75 6.14 12.16 -18.68
N ASP A 76 6.94 11.36 -18.00
CA ASP A 76 8.37 11.23 -18.31
C ASP A 76 8.59 10.72 -19.72
N LEU A 77 7.81 9.76 -20.19
CA LEU A 77 7.90 9.25 -21.56
C LEU A 77 7.53 10.30 -22.59
N LEU A 78 6.56 11.17 -22.29
CA LEU A 78 6.14 12.23 -23.21
C LEU A 78 7.11 13.40 -23.25
N GLU A 79 7.76 13.70 -22.14
CA GLU A 79 8.70 14.80 -22.04
C GLU A 79 10.08 14.50 -22.60
N ASN A 80 10.42 13.22 -22.74
CA ASN A 80 11.74 12.79 -23.23
C ASN A 80 11.79 12.54 -24.74
N ASP A 81 10.82 13.00 -25.45
CA ASP A 81 10.82 12.93 -26.91
C ASP A 81 11.56 14.13 -27.54
#